data_ff14347ae8e39bf327f3a77f5f1f7ef4
#
_entry.id   ff14347ae8e39bf327f3a77f5f1f7ef4
#
_cell.length_a   1.000
_cell.length_b   1.000
_cell.length_c   1.000
_cell.angle_alpha   90.00
_cell.angle_beta   90.00
_cell.angle_gamma   90.00
#
_symmetry.space_group_name_H-M   'P 1'
#
loop_
_entity.id
_entity.type
_entity.pdbx_description
1 polymer ?
#
loop_
_entity_poly.entity_id
_entity_poly.type
_entity_poly.pdbx_seq_one_letter_code
_entity_poly.pdbx_strand_id
1 'polypeptide(L)'
;ADLGKRAAAASFLPTISAGFSYAWGGMGNDSLAGDYDYTAAQLTLGVNIPLFAGGYRLSRVRATRIEQEKASLNLMKKQNDIERELIEIRLRLSEANERIETARLIESAARRAHALAETAFDNGLVTQLAVTEAANRLDEASLGLQSAVCEYRLAWYDWEIASGNAD
;
A
#
# COMPACT_ATOMS: atom_id res chain seq x y z
N ALA A 1 -15.19 -12.26 2.50
CA ALA A 1 -15.47 -13.02 3.75
C ALA A 1 -16.80 -13.77 3.69
N ASP A 2 -17.90 -13.17 3.21
CA ASP A 2 -19.21 -13.82 3.13
C ASP A 2 -19.25 -14.99 2.13
N LEU A 3 -18.53 -14.90 1.01
CA LEU A 3 -18.41 -15.99 0.03
C LEU A 3 -17.76 -17.24 0.64
N GLY A 4 -16.75 -17.08 1.48
CA GLY A 4 -16.09 -18.19 2.18
C GLY A 4 -17.04 -18.92 3.13
N LYS A 5 -17.90 -18.17 3.84
CA LYS A 5 -18.92 -18.75 4.73
C LYS A 5 -19.98 -19.53 3.94
N ARG A 6 -20.45 -19.00 2.81
CA ARG A 6 -21.39 -19.69 1.91
C ARG A 6 -20.76 -20.95 1.33
N ALA A 7 -19.49 -20.89 0.90
CA ALA A 7 -18.76 -22.06 0.40
C ALA A 7 -18.57 -23.14 1.49
N ALA A 8 -18.27 -22.74 2.73
CA ALA A 8 -18.17 -23.66 3.84
C ALA A 8 -19.53 -24.31 4.18
N ALA A 9 -20.63 -23.57 4.12
CA ALA A 9 -21.97 -24.11 4.28
C ALA A 9 -22.37 -25.03 3.11
N ALA A 10 -21.98 -24.69 1.89
CA ALA A 10 -22.24 -25.53 0.70
C ALA A 10 -21.55 -26.90 0.76
N SER A 11 -20.47 -27.03 1.58
CA SER A 11 -19.81 -28.34 1.78
C SER A 11 -20.68 -29.42 2.45
N PHE A 12 -21.84 -29.05 3.00
CA PHE A 12 -22.83 -29.98 3.53
C PHE A 12 -23.83 -30.48 2.46
N LEU A 13 -23.84 -29.85 1.29
CA LEU A 13 -24.74 -30.26 0.19
C LEU A 13 -24.17 -31.46 -0.59
N PRO A 14 -25.04 -32.28 -1.20
CA PRO A 14 -24.59 -33.31 -2.13
C PRO A 14 -23.83 -32.75 -3.30
N THR A 15 -22.73 -33.40 -3.68
CA THR A 15 -21.99 -33.07 -4.90
C THR A 15 -22.42 -34.00 -6.02
N ILE A 16 -22.85 -33.44 -7.15
CA ILE A 16 -23.20 -34.17 -8.35
C ILE A 16 -22.07 -34.02 -9.36
N SER A 17 -21.56 -35.14 -9.85
CA SER A 17 -20.50 -35.13 -10.88
C SER A 17 -21.03 -35.91 -12.11
N ALA A 18 -20.74 -35.37 -13.30
CA ALA A 18 -20.97 -36.04 -14.56
C ALA A 18 -19.65 -36.13 -15.32
N GLY A 19 -19.28 -37.30 -15.78
CA GLY A 19 -18.08 -37.55 -16.57
C GLY A 19 -18.48 -38.28 -17.86
N PHE A 20 -17.90 -37.82 -18.98
CA PHE A 20 -17.97 -38.52 -20.24
C PHE A 20 -16.55 -38.84 -20.70
N SER A 21 -16.29 -40.11 -21.04
CA SER A 21 -15.04 -40.51 -21.64
C SER A 21 -15.31 -41.33 -22.91
N TYR A 22 -14.53 -41.01 -23.90
CA TYR A 22 -14.55 -41.76 -25.18
C TYR A 22 -13.12 -42.24 -25.45
N ALA A 23 -12.98 -43.51 -25.65
CA ALA A 23 -11.70 -44.15 -25.98
C ALA A 23 -11.82 -44.92 -27.27
N TRP A 24 -10.83 -44.77 -28.12
CA TRP A 24 -10.63 -45.63 -29.31
C TRP A 24 -9.22 -46.20 -29.24
N GLY A 25 -9.06 -47.40 -29.68
CA GLY A 25 -7.77 -48.06 -29.73
C GLY A 25 -7.80 -49.26 -30.69
N GLY A 26 -6.63 -49.53 -31.29
CA GLY A 26 -6.37 -50.73 -32.07
C GLY A 26 -5.26 -51.54 -31.37
N MET A 27 -5.43 -52.82 -31.19
CA MET A 27 -4.38 -53.72 -30.74
C MET A 27 -3.92 -54.55 -31.93
N GLY A 28 -2.86 -54.06 -32.58
CA GLY A 28 -2.12 -54.82 -33.57
C GLY A 28 -1.26 -55.90 -32.88
N ASN A 29 -1.56 -57.18 -33.05
CA ASN A 29 -0.70 -58.26 -32.61
C ASN A 29 -0.07 -58.91 -33.83
N ASP A 30 1.24 -59.05 -33.84
CA ASP A 30 2.05 -59.58 -34.93
C ASP A 30 1.85 -61.09 -35.22
N SER A 31 0.84 -61.72 -34.68
CA SER A 31 0.50 -63.10 -34.86
C SER A 31 -0.98 -63.25 -35.31
N LEU A 32 -1.19 -63.71 -36.57
CA LEU A 32 -2.32 -64.42 -37.19
C LEU A 32 -3.79 -64.26 -36.61
N ALA A 33 -4.02 -63.44 -35.61
CA ALA A 33 -5.31 -63.08 -35.07
C ALA A 33 -5.56 -61.59 -35.37
N GLY A 34 -6.51 -61.30 -36.18
CA GLY A 34 -6.86 -60.05 -36.83
C GLY A 34 -6.78 -58.76 -35.96
N ASP A 35 -6.55 -57.64 -36.62
CA ASP A 35 -6.67 -56.29 -36.07
C ASP A 35 -8.06 -56.12 -35.43
N TYR A 36 -8.08 -55.84 -34.13
CA TYR A 36 -9.31 -55.52 -33.42
C TYR A 36 -9.29 -54.02 -33.06
N ASP A 37 -10.07 -53.24 -33.79
CA ASP A 37 -10.39 -51.88 -33.41
C ASP A 37 -11.53 -51.89 -32.37
N TYR A 38 -11.30 -51.23 -31.26
CA TYR A 38 -12.36 -51.05 -30.27
C TYR A 38 -12.67 -49.58 -30.04
N THR A 39 -13.92 -49.25 -29.88
CA THR A 39 -14.41 -47.96 -29.42
C THR A 39 -15.22 -48.17 -28.15
N ALA A 40 -14.92 -47.37 -27.13
CA ALA A 40 -15.65 -47.40 -25.89
C ALA A 40 -16.09 -45.97 -25.52
N ALA A 41 -17.39 -45.84 -25.25
CA ALA A 41 -17.97 -44.60 -24.73
C ALA A 41 -18.53 -44.88 -23.34
N GLN A 42 -18.13 -44.10 -22.37
CA GLN A 42 -18.57 -44.22 -20.98
C GLN A 42 -19.16 -42.89 -20.49
N LEU A 43 -20.39 -42.95 -19.98
CA LEU A 43 -21.03 -41.85 -19.26
C LEU A 43 -21.13 -42.25 -17.80
N THR A 44 -20.53 -41.44 -16.92
CA THR A 44 -20.52 -41.65 -15.47
C THR A 44 -21.29 -40.53 -14.80
N LEU A 45 -22.33 -40.89 -14.03
CA LEU A 45 -23.05 -39.97 -13.17
C LEU A 45 -22.78 -40.37 -11.71
N GLY A 46 -22.23 -39.45 -10.93
CA GLY A 46 -21.91 -39.68 -9.52
C GLY A 46 -22.64 -38.69 -8.62
N VAL A 47 -23.24 -39.18 -7.53
CA VAL A 47 -23.80 -38.36 -6.46
C VAL A 47 -23.07 -38.73 -5.18
N ASN A 48 -22.35 -37.73 -4.59
CA ASN A 48 -21.66 -37.95 -3.34
C ASN A 48 -22.39 -37.20 -2.21
N ILE A 49 -22.98 -37.95 -1.28
CA ILE A 49 -23.66 -37.41 -0.10
C ILE A 49 -22.81 -37.71 1.11
N PRO A 50 -22.12 -36.72 1.66
CA PRO A 50 -21.26 -36.95 2.81
C PRO A 50 -22.09 -37.01 4.11
N LEU A 51 -22.34 -38.20 4.62
CA LEU A 51 -23.15 -38.42 5.84
C LEU A 51 -22.38 -38.06 7.12
N PHE A 52 -21.09 -38.35 7.19
CA PHE A 52 -20.24 -38.07 8.37
C PHE A 52 -18.79 -37.76 7.95
N ALA A 53 -18.24 -36.70 8.48
CA ALA A 53 -16.87 -36.26 8.22
C ALA A 53 -16.07 -35.98 9.50
N GLY A 54 -16.34 -36.75 10.57
CA GLY A 54 -15.55 -36.68 11.80
C GLY A 54 -15.40 -35.29 12.43
N GLY A 55 -16.42 -34.42 12.31
CA GLY A 55 -16.35 -33.05 12.84
C GLY A 55 -15.57 -32.04 11.98
N TYR A 56 -14.86 -32.47 10.92
CA TYR A 56 -14.06 -31.63 10.04
C TYR A 56 -14.84 -30.45 9.47
N ARG A 57 -16.08 -30.65 9.04
CA ARG A 57 -16.94 -29.61 8.46
C ARG A 57 -17.31 -28.56 9.48
N LEU A 58 -17.64 -28.98 10.71
CA LEU A 58 -17.96 -28.06 11.79
C LEU A 58 -16.74 -27.20 12.15
N SER A 59 -15.56 -27.80 12.21
CA SER A 59 -14.30 -27.10 12.42
C SER A 59 -14.00 -26.10 11.31
N ARG A 60 -14.29 -26.46 10.05
CA ARG A 60 -14.11 -25.57 8.90
C ARG A 60 -15.06 -24.37 8.94
N VAL A 61 -16.32 -24.55 9.31
CA VAL A 61 -17.26 -23.44 9.51
C VAL A 61 -16.81 -22.53 10.63
N ARG A 62 -16.31 -23.06 11.74
CA ARG A 62 -15.76 -22.27 12.84
C ARG A 62 -14.52 -21.50 12.41
N ALA A 63 -13.59 -22.13 11.69
CA ALA A 63 -12.39 -21.48 11.15
C ALA A 63 -12.76 -20.31 10.22
N THR A 64 -13.70 -20.52 9.29
CA THR A 64 -14.16 -19.46 8.39
C THR A 64 -14.82 -18.28 9.13
N ARG A 65 -15.52 -18.55 10.24
CA ARG A 65 -16.10 -17.51 11.09
C ARG A 65 -15.00 -16.67 11.76
N ILE A 66 -13.95 -17.32 12.28
CA ILE A 66 -12.79 -16.64 12.87
C ILE A 66 -12.06 -15.80 11.80
N GLU A 67 -11.89 -16.33 10.59
CA GLU A 67 -11.30 -15.58 9.48
C GLU A 67 -12.13 -14.34 9.11
N GLN A 68 -13.46 -14.44 9.13
CA GLN A 68 -14.35 -13.30 8.90
C GLN A 68 -14.18 -12.23 9.99
N GLU A 69 -14.13 -12.64 11.25
CA GLU A 69 -13.91 -11.74 12.38
C GLU A 69 -12.53 -11.06 12.28
N LYS A 70 -11.48 -11.85 11.98
CA LYS A 70 -10.14 -11.33 11.74
C LYS A 70 -10.11 -10.29 10.58
N ALA A 71 -10.84 -10.56 9.49
CA ALA A 71 -10.93 -9.62 8.37
C ALA A 71 -11.63 -8.31 8.77
N SER A 72 -12.68 -8.37 9.60
CA SER A 72 -13.37 -7.18 10.09
C SER A 72 -12.49 -6.35 11.04
N LEU A 73 -11.72 -7.01 11.92
CA LEU A 73 -10.77 -6.34 12.80
C LEU A 73 -9.61 -5.70 12.02
N ASN A 74 -9.12 -6.38 10.96
CA ASN A 74 -8.09 -5.82 10.08
C ASN A 74 -8.61 -4.58 9.33
N LEU A 75 -9.87 -4.57 8.90
CA LEU A 75 -10.48 -3.39 8.29
C LEU A 75 -10.53 -2.22 9.27
N MET A 76 -11.02 -2.45 10.48
CA MET A 76 -11.06 -1.43 11.54
C MET A 76 -9.65 -0.90 11.87
N LYS A 77 -8.67 -1.81 11.98
CA LYS A 77 -7.27 -1.42 12.18
C LYS A 77 -6.78 -0.51 11.06
N LYS A 78 -7.03 -0.88 9.79
CA LYS A 78 -6.64 -0.06 8.63
C LYS A 78 -7.29 1.31 8.65
N GLN A 79 -8.57 1.40 9.01
CA GLN A 79 -9.25 2.69 9.15
C GLN A 79 -8.58 3.58 10.21
N ASN A 80 -8.30 3.03 11.39
CA ASN A 80 -7.60 3.75 12.45
C ASN A 80 -6.16 4.13 12.07
N ASP A 81 -5.47 3.31 11.28
CA ASP A 81 -4.12 3.60 10.79
C ASP A 81 -4.15 4.78 9.80
N ILE A 82 -5.13 4.82 8.88
CA ILE A 82 -5.32 5.93 7.94
C ILE A 82 -5.66 7.23 8.68
N GLU A 83 -6.56 7.18 9.67
CA GLU A 83 -6.89 8.36 10.47
C GLU A 83 -5.66 8.94 11.18
N ARG A 84 -4.83 8.07 11.77
CA ARG A 84 -3.57 8.50 12.42
C ARG A 84 -2.59 9.11 11.41
N GLU A 85 -2.43 8.47 10.27
CA GLU A 85 -1.56 8.96 9.20
C GLU A 85 -1.97 10.35 8.70
N LEU A 86 -3.28 10.59 8.51
CA LEU A 86 -3.80 11.91 8.13
C LEU A 86 -3.54 12.97 9.19
N ILE A 87 -3.69 12.62 10.48
CA ILE A 87 -3.38 13.55 11.58
C ILE A 87 -1.88 13.90 11.59
N GLU A 88 -1.01 12.90 11.44
CA GLU A 88 0.44 13.11 11.41
C GLU A 88 0.88 13.99 10.23
N ILE A 89 0.34 13.77 9.04
CA ILE A 89 0.65 14.57 7.85
C ILE A 89 0.18 16.01 8.05
N ARG A 90 -1.03 16.20 8.62
CA ARG A 90 -1.54 17.53 8.92
C ARG A 90 -0.65 18.29 9.91
N LEU A 91 -0.15 17.62 10.94
CA LEU A 91 0.77 18.22 11.90
C LEU A 91 2.10 18.61 11.22
N ARG A 92 2.68 17.71 10.41
CA ARG A 92 3.89 18.01 9.63
C ARG A 92 3.69 19.22 8.71
N LEU A 93 2.55 19.33 8.06
CA LEU A 93 2.24 20.46 7.19
C LEU A 93 2.17 21.78 7.98
N SER A 94 1.54 21.75 9.17
CA SER A 94 1.50 22.92 10.08
C SER A 94 2.89 23.32 10.54
N GLU A 95 3.71 22.37 11.00
CA GLU A 95 5.09 22.61 11.40
C GLU A 95 5.96 23.14 10.26
N ALA A 96 5.82 22.58 9.06
CA ALA A 96 6.57 23.04 7.90
C ALA A 96 6.18 24.49 7.53
N ASN A 97 4.92 24.88 7.67
CA ASN A 97 4.49 26.26 7.46
C ASN A 97 5.08 27.22 8.49
N GLU A 98 5.11 26.85 9.77
CA GLU A 98 5.75 27.65 10.83
C GLU A 98 7.25 27.80 10.61
N ARG A 99 7.92 26.76 10.09
CA ARG A 99 9.33 26.80 9.71
C ARG A 99 9.60 27.80 8.58
N ILE A 100 8.71 27.88 7.58
CA ILE A 100 8.82 28.87 6.50
C ILE A 100 8.75 30.29 7.08
N GLU A 101 7.79 30.57 7.96
CA GLU A 101 7.65 31.89 8.58
C GLU A 101 8.89 32.24 9.40
N THR A 102 9.41 31.31 10.19
CA THR A 102 10.64 31.49 10.96
C THR A 102 11.84 31.71 10.04
N ALA A 103 12.02 30.92 9.00
CA ALA A 103 13.11 31.04 8.05
C ALA A 103 13.07 32.38 7.28
N ARG A 104 11.87 32.89 6.94
CA ARG A 104 11.70 34.23 6.34
C ARG A 104 12.16 35.34 7.26
N LEU A 105 11.84 35.25 8.56
CA LEU A 105 12.27 36.22 9.55
C LEU A 105 13.82 36.21 9.67
N ILE A 106 14.42 35.03 9.73
CA ILE A 106 15.88 34.85 9.81
C ILE A 106 16.56 35.45 8.57
N GLU A 107 16.08 35.09 7.36
CA GLU A 107 16.61 35.58 6.08
C GLU A 107 16.51 37.12 6.02
N SER A 108 15.35 37.69 6.39
CA SER A 108 15.15 39.14 6.41
C SER A 108 16.09 39.87 7.41
N ALA A 109 16.36 39.26 8.57
CA ALA A 109 17.28 39.78 9.54
C ALA A 109 18.75 39.73 9.04
N ALA A 110 19.13 38.59 8.44
CA ALA A 110 20.45 38.40 7.83
C ALA A 110 20.70 39.39 6.69
N ARG A 111 19.70 39.65 5.85
CA ARG A 111 19.74 40.61 4.75
C ARG A 111 19.97 42.05 5.28
N ARG A 112 19.26 42.44 6.34
CA ARG A 112 19.49 43.76 6.99
C ARG A 112 20.86 43.83 7.62
N ALA A 113 21.35 42.77 8.27
CA ALA A 113 22.66 42.72 8.87
C ALA A 113 23.80 42.89 7.83
N HIS A 114 23.66 42.21 6.68
CA HIS A 114 24.59 42.33 5.57
C HIS A 114 24.64 43.75 5.02
N ALA A 115 23.49 44.37 4.71
CA ALA A 115 23.40 45.75 4.24
C ALA A 115 24.00 46.76 5.24
N LEU A 116 23.83 46.53 6.54
CA LEU A 116 24.45 47.36 7.59
C LEU A 116 25.96 47.17 7.60
N ALA A 117 26.45 45.92 7.46
CA ALA A 117 27.89 45.64 7.41
C ALA A 117 28.57 46.29 6.19
N GLU A 118 27.93 46.27 5.01
CA GLU A 118 28.39 46.97 3.80
C GLU A 118 28.49 48.47 4.04
N THR A 119 27.44 49.09 4.58
CA THR A 119 27.41 50.53 4.87
C THR A 119 28.49 50.89 5.92
N ALA A 120 28.72 50.09 6.93
CA ALA A 120 29.73 50.29 7.95
C ALA A 120 31.15 50.13 7.38
N PHE A 121 31.35 49.22 6.43
CA PHE A 121 32.62 49.05 5.73
C PHE A 121 32.97 50.27 4.87
N ASP A 122 32.01 50.77 4.09
CA ASP A 122 32.16 51.96 3.27
C ASP A 122 32.55 53.20 4.10
N ASN A 123 32.09 53.23 5.36
CA ASN A 123 32.46 54.28 6.30
C ASN A 123 33.75 53.95 7.11
N GLY A 124 34.43 52.85 6.80
CA GLY A 124 35.68 52.45 7.48
C GLY A 124 35.51 51.97 8.92
N LEU A 125 34.29 51.61 9.35
CA LEU A 125 33.96 51.22 10.72
C LEU A 125 34.17 49.74 11.01
N VAL A 126 34.16 48.90 9.97
CA VAL A 126 34.32 47.43 10.07
C VAL A 126 35.31 46.92 9.02
N THR A 127 35.76 45.70 9.19
CA THR A 127 36.70 45.04 8.26
C THR A 127 35.96 44.33 7.13
N GLN A 128 36.64 44.08 6.01
CA GLN A 128 36.12 43.22 4.92
C GLN A 128 35.69 41.84 5.41
N LEU A 129 36.36 41.29 6.42
CA LEU A 129 35.99 40.01 7.03
C LEU A 129 34.58 40.07 7.61
N ALA A 130 34.21 41.16 8.29
CA ALA A 130 32.87 41.32 8.87
C ALA A 130 31.77 41.33 7.80
N VAL A 131 32.04 41.96 6.63
CA VAL A 131 31.11 41.94 5.47
C VAL A 131 30.97 40.53 4.92
N THR A 132 32.10 39.81 4.75
CA THR A 132 32.10 38.42 4.25
C THR A 132 31.35 37.49 5.19
N GLU A 133 31.51 37.62 6.51
CA GLU A 133 30.76 36.85 7.50
C GLU A 133 29.25 37.14 7.43
N ALA A 134 28.86 38.40 7.26
CA ALA A 134 27.47 38.79 7.12
C ALA A 134 26.85 38.24 5.82
N ALA A 135 27.61 38.25 4.71
CA ALA A 135 27.20 37.62 3.44
C ALA A 135 26.99 36.11 3.59
N ASN A 136 27.96 35.40 4.20
CA ASN A 136 27.82 33.96 4.44
C ASN A 136 26.57 33.63 5.29
N ARG A 137 26.26 34.42 6.31
CA ARG A 137 25.06 34.27 7.12
C ARG A 137 23.77 34.50 6.32
N LEU A 138 23.80 35.45 5.38
CA LEU A 138 22.67 35.68 4.47
C LEU A 138 22.46 34.46 3.54
N ASP A 139 23.56 33.94 2.99
CA ASP A 139 23.48 32.74 2.13
C ASP A 139 22.97 31.52 2.90
N GLU A 140 23.45 31.28 4.11
CA GLU A 140 22.93 30.21 4.98
C GLU A 140 21.44 30.39 5.29
N ALA A 141 21.01 31.62 5.60
CA ALA A 141 19.61 31.92 5.86
C ALA A 141 18.72 31.72 4.62
N SER A 142 19.21 32.10 3.44
CA SER A 142 18.50 31.92 2.18
C SER A 142 18.36 30.44 1.81
N LEU A 143 19.39 29.62 1.99
CA LEU A 143 19.37 28.19 1.84
C LEU A 143 18.41 27.54 2.84
N GLY A 144 18.39 28.00 4.08
CA GLY A 144 17.45 27.54 5.11
C GLY A 144 15.99 27.80 4.72
N LEU A 145 15.67 28.95 4.14
CA LEU A 145 14.35 29.27 3.64
C LEU A 145 13.95 28.35 2.47
N GLN A 146 14.87 28.11 1.51
CA GLN A 146 14.61 27.21 0.40
C GLN A 146 14.35 25.78 0.87
N SER A 147 15.12 25.28 1.84
CA SER A 147 14.92 23.98 2.46
C SER A 147 13.53 23.88 3.11
N ALA A 148 13.13 24.87 3.89
CA ALA A 148 11.81 24.91 4.53
C ALA A 148 10.66 24.90 3.51
N VAL A 149 10.80 25.59 2.38
CA VAL A 149 9.81 25.57 1.27
C VAL A 149 9.76 24.20 0.62
N CYS A 150 10.89 23.54 0.44
CA CYS A 150 10.92 22.17 -0.11
C CYS A 150 10.24 21.17 0.85
N GLU A 151 10.53 21.25 2.16
CA GLU A 151 9.88 20.41 3.18
C GLU A 151 8.37 20.60 3.19
N TYR A 152 7.89 21.84 3.10
CA TYR A 152 6.45 22.12 3.00
C TYR A 152 5.83 21.50 1.75
N ARG A 153 6.47 21.61 0.59
CA ARG A 153 5.99 20.98 -0.65
C ARG A 153 5.91 19.47 -0.55
N LEU A 154 6.91 18.84 0.06
CA LEU A 154 6.89 17.38 0.29
C LEU A 154 5.74 17.00 1.21
N ALA A 155 5.55 17.70 2.33
CA ALA A 155 4.43 17.45 3.24
C ALA A 155 3.05 17.68 2.56
N TRP A 156 2.98 18.63 1.63
CA TRP A 156 1.78 18.86 0.83
C TRP A 156 1.48 17.70 -0.12
N TYR A 157 2.50 17.17 -0.82
CA TYR A 157 2.32 15.98 -1.67
C TYR A 157 1.91 14.75 -0.86
N ASP A 158 2.51 14.55 0.30
CA ASP A 158 2.10 13.46 1.20
C ASP A 158 0.62 13.59 1.59
N TRP A 159 0.15 14.81 1.86
CA TRP A 159 -1.26 15.08 2.13
C TRP A 159 -2.17 14.77 0.93
N GLU A 160 -1.78 15.17 -0.26
CA GLU A 160 -2.52 14.94 -1.50
C GLU A 160 -2.68 13.44 -1.78
N ILE A 161 -1.61 12.66 -1.63
CA ILE A 161 -1.60 11.21 -1.78
C ILE A 161 -2.47 10.56 -0.70
N ALA A 162 -2.31 10.93 0.57
CA ALA A 162 -3.05 10.33 1.67
C ALA A 162 -4.54 10.68 1.66
N SER A 163 -4.92 11.85 1.14
CA SER A 163 -6.32 12.27 0.99
C SER A 163 -7.02 11.63 -0.22
N GLY A 164 -6.27 10.94 -1.10
CA GLY A 164 -6.81 10.31 -2.31
C GLY A 164 -7.08 11.28 -3.46
N ASN A 165 -6.53 12.50 -3.42
CA ASN A 165 -6.68 13.52 -4.46
C ASN A 165 -5.51 13.54 -5.45
N ALA A 166 -4.65 12.53 -5.44
CA ALA A 166 -3.57 12.40 -6.41
C ALA A 166 -4.16 11.88 -7.73
N ASP A 167 -4.59 12.79 -8.61
CA ASP A 167 -4.86 12.54 -10.03
C ASP A 167 -3.61 12.76 -10.89
#